data_100b55d908ed8c88223922f8985325a3
#
_entry.id   100b55d908ed8c88223922f8985325a3
#
_cell.length_a   1.000
_cell.length_b   1.000
_cell.length_c   1.000
_cell.angle_alpha   90.00
_cell.angle_beta   90.00
_cell.angle_gamma   90.00
#
_symmetry.space_group_name_H-M   'P 1'
#
loop_
_entity.id
_entity.type
_entity.pdbx_description
1 polymer ?
#
loop_
_entity_poly.entity_id
_entity_poly.type
_entity_poly.pdbx_seq_one_letter_code
_entity_poly.pdbx_strand_id
1 'polypeptide(L)'
;MARASHVIPGLPLTLGYTLFYLSLLVLLPLAALVVKTTQLTWSEFYGTMVDPVVVAAFRLTLGAAILAAAINGIFGLIVAWVLVREPFFGRRLFDALIDFPFALPTAVAGITFSTLYLKGGWIGGFGDHLVAGANFLAGRVGHPHLFPSGALSFLDFPFSNTNVGIVIVLVFVGLPFVVRTVQPVLQEWDPEYEQAAHSLGANGFITFRRVIFPEIFPAWLSGIALAFARAIGEYGSVIFIASNIPGKSQIVPLQIVIKLDEFQTSQATAIGVVLLLISLLVLLAINGIEFWSRRRQRAVA
;
A
#
# COMPACT_ATOMS: atom_id res chain seq x y z
N MET A 1 -22.37 15.53 43.30
CA MET A 1 -21.44 14.96 42.28
C MET A 1 -21.76 13.49 42.13
N ALA A 2 -22.54 13.10 41.13
CA ALA A 2 -22.87 11.70 40.86
C ALA A 2 -21.61 10.99 40.32
N ARG A 3 -21.14 9.98 41.03
CA ARG A 3 -20.12 9.05 40.52
C ARG A 3 -20.71 8.37 39.29
N ALA A 4 -20.11 8.61 38.10
CA ALA A 4 -20.40 7.83 36.93
C ALA A 4 -20.17 6.36 37.28
N SER A 5 -21.25 5.57 37.35
CA SER A 5 -21.19 4.13 37.53
C SER A 5 -20.55 3.56 36.29
N HIS A 6 -19.33 3.03 36.41
CA HIS A 6 -18.69 2.32 35.31
C HIS A 6 -19.58 1.13 34.95
N VAL A 7 -20.09 1.13 33.72
CA VAL A 7 -21.05 0.13 33.21
C VAL A 7 -20.43 -1.27 33.20
N ILE A 8 -19.07 -1.36 33.22
CA ILE A 8 -18.33 -2.63 33.18
C ILE A 8 -17.51 -2.74 34.49
N PRO A 9 -17.84 -3.70 35.39
CA PRO A 9 -17.02 -3.96 36.56
C PRO A 9 -15.61 -4.43 36.15
N GLY A 10 -14.56 -3.84 36.76
CA GLY A 10 -13.16 -4.17 36.45
C GLY A 10 -12.53 -3.37 35.30
N LEU A 11 -13.27 -2.48 34.62
CA LEU A 11 -12.75 -1.66 33.53
C LEU A 11 -11.43 -0.94 33.83
N PRO A 12 -11.22 -0.30 35.00
CA PRO A 12 -9.95 0.35 35.31
C PRO A 12 -8.76 -0.61 35.37
N LEU A 13 -8.99 -1.82 35.88
CA LEU A 13 -7.96 -2.83 36.03
C LEU A 13 -7.59 -3.45 34.68
N THR A 14 -8.58 -3.81 33.86
CA THR A 14 -8.36 -4.33 32.51
C THR A 14 -7.73 -3.27 31.62
N LEU A 15 -8.18 -2.03 31.67
CA LEU A 15 -7.59 -0.92 30.91
C LEU A 15 -6.13 -0.68 31.32
N GLY A 16 -5.86 -0.65 32.64
CA GLY A 16 -4.50 -0.49 33.15
C GLY A 16 -3.55 -1.60 32.71
N TYR A 17 -4.00 -2.85 32.79
CA TYR A 17 -3.23 -4.00 32.32
C TYR A 17 -2.99 -3.93 30.80
N THR A 18 -4.00 -3.63 30.03
CA THR A 18 -3.89 -3.53 28.54
C THR A 18 -2.93 -2.41 28.14
N LEU A 19 -3.07 -1.23 28.76
CA LEU A 19 -2.16 -0.10 28.49
C LEU A 19 -0.72 -0.42 28.92
N PHE A 20 -0.52 -1.04 30.08
CA PHE A 20 0.82 -1.46 30.53
C PHE A 20 1.45 -2.43 29.57
N TYR A 21 0.73 -3.48 29.19
CA TYR A 21 1.24 -4.52 28.28
C TYR A 21 1.53 -3.97 26.89
N LEU A 22 0.61 -3.17 26.34
CA LEU A 22 0.80 -2.50 25.05
C LEU A 22 2.02 -1.57 25.08
N SER A 23 2.15 -0.76 26.15
CA SER A 23 3.29 0.13 26.34
C SER A 23 4.60 -0.64 26.40
N LEU A 24 4.65 -1.76 27.13
CA LEU A 24 5.84 -2.58 27.22
C LEU A 24 6.24 -3.17 25.86
N LEU A 25 5.28 -3.69 25.10
CA LEU A 25 5.55 -4.33 23.80
C LEU A 25 5.88 -3.33 22.70
N VAL A 26 5.29 -2.13 22.72
CA VAL A 26 5.47 -1.15 21.66
C VAL A 26 6.50 -0.08 22.04
N LEU A 27 6.37 0.52 23.23
CA LEU A 27 7.22 1.67 23.58
C LEU A 27 8.64 1.23 23.95
N LEU A 28 8.84 0.04 24.52
CA LEU A 28 10.18 -0.43 24.89
C LEU A 28 11.08 -0.67 23.68
N PRO A 29 10.65 -1.39 22.60
CA PRO A 29 11.46 -1.50 21.38
C PRO A 29 11.69 -0.14 20.69
N LEU A 30 10.69 0.74 20.67
CA LEU A 30 10.85 2.08 20.09
C LEU A 30 11.85 2.93 20.90
N ALA A 31 11.77 2.88 22.22
CA ALA A 31 12.74 3.56 23.09
C ALA A 31 14.15 3.00 22.88
N ALA A 32 14.30 1.68 22.77
CA ALA A 32 15.60 1.05 22.51
C ALA A 32 16.20 1.51 21.17
N LEU A 33 15.36 1.66 20.13
CA LEU A 33 15.76 2.17 18.81
C LEU A 33 16.27 3.61 18.93
N VAL A 34 15.57 4.48 19.66
CA VAL A 34 15.98 5.87 19.90
C VAL A 34 17.29 5.90 20.72
N VAL A 35 17.36 5.16 21.83
CA VAL A 35 18.56 5.10 22.69
C VAL A 35 19.79 4.61 21.90
N LYS A 36 19.64 3.63 21.01
CA LYS A 36 20.73 3.21 20.13
C LYS A 36 21.19 4.31 19.19
N THR A 37 20.25 5.08 18.64
CA THR A 37 20.56 6.20 17.75
C THR A 37 21.35 7.31 18.48
N THR A 38 21.08 7.56 19.77
CA THR A 38 21.83 8.58 20.54
C THR A 38 23.29 8.20 20.83
N GLN A 39 23.72 6.98 20.51
CA GLN A 39 25.12 6.56 20.57
C GLN A 39 25.97 7.13 19.43
N LEU A 40 25.34 7.64 18.37
CA LEU A 40 26.02 8.35 17.30
C LEU A 40 26.35 9.78 17.69
N THR A 41 27.53 10.24 17.29
CA THR A 41 27.84 11.66 17.29
C THR A 41 26.96 12.39 16.25
N TRP A 42 26.75 13.68 16.43
CA TRP A 42 25.98 14.47 15.47
C TRP A 42 26.56 14.42 14.05
N SER A 43 27.88 14.39 13.92
CA SER A 43 28.58 14.28 12.64
C SER A 43 28.32 12.94 11.95
N GLU A 44 28.36 11.84 12.71
CA GLU A 44 28.07 10.49 12.17
C GLU A 44 26.60 10.34 11.76
N PHE A 45 25.67 10.87 12.58
CA PHE A 45 24.26 10.89 12.25
C PHE A 45 24.01 11.65 10.94
N TYR A 46 24.53 12.89 10.85
CA TYR A 46 24.39 13.70 9.64
C TYR A 46 25.05 13.03 8.44
N GLY A 47 26.27 12.50 8.60
CA GLY A 47 26.96 11.76 7.53
C GLY A 47 26.15 10.56 7.01
N THR A 48 25.50 9.81 7.90
CA THR A 48 24.61 8.71 7.52
C THR A 48 23.38 9.19 6.74
N MET A 49 22.77 10.31 7.16
CA MET A 49 21.54 10.81 6.53
C MET A 49 21.79 11.49 5.17
N VAL A 50 22.98 12.07 4.95
CA VAL A 50 23.34 12.69 3.66
C VAL A 50 24.05 11.73 2.70
N ASP A 51 24.32 10.50 3.12
CA ASP A 51 24.88 9.48 2.23
C ASP A 51 24.00 9.36 0.97
N PRO A 52 24.57 9.52 -0.24
CA PRO A 52 23.81 9.48 -1.48
C PRO A 52 22.97 8.21 -1.67
N VAL A 53 23.44 7.05 -1.15
CA VAL A 53 22.71 5.78 -1.24
C VAL A 53 21.50 5.80 -0.31
N VAL A 54 21.66 6.30 0.91
CA VAL A 54 20.57 6.44 1.90
C VAL A 54 19.53 7.44 1.41
N VAL A 55 19.96 8.60 0.91
CA VAL A 55 19.06 9.61 0.35
C VAL A 55 18.27 9.06 -0.84
N ALA A 56 18.93 8.34 -1.75
CA ALA A 56 18.27 7.69 -2.88
C ALA A 56 17.23 6.64 -2.41
N ALA A 57 17.57 5.86 -1.38
CA ALA A 57 16.65 4.88 -0.79
C ALA A 57 15.41 5.56 -0.18
N PHE A 58 15.57 6.68 0.54
CA PHE A 58 14.43 7.46 1.06
C PHE A 58 13.55 8.00 -0.06
N ARG A 59 14.13 8.57 -1.11
CA ARG A 59 13.39 9.09 -2.28
C ARG A 59 12.60 7.99 -2.96
N LEU A 60 13.21 6.83 -3.17
CA LEU A 60 12.54 5.68 -3.79
C LEU A 60 11.42 5.15 -2.91
N THR A 61 11.67 4.91 -1.62
CA THR A 61 10.68 4.36 -0.70
C THR A 61 9.47 5.27 -0.56
N LEU A 62 9.70 6.56 -0.30
CA LEU A 62 8.61 7.53 -0.15
C LEU A 62 7.87 7.75 -1.46
N GLY A 63 8.60 7.92 -2.57
CA GLY A 63 8.00 8.11 -3.89
C GLY A 63 7.17 6.91 -4.33
N ALA A 64 7.68 5.69 -4.18
CA ALA A 64 6.96 4.47 -4.52
C ALA A 64 5.74 4.26 -3.60
N ALA A 65 5.87 4.51 -2.29
CA ALA A 65 4.76 4.39 -1.34
C ALA A 65 3.64 5.41 -1.62
N ILE A 66 3.98 6.68 -1.91
CA ILE A 66 3.00 7.71 -2.27
C ILE A 66 2.30 7.34 -3.58
N LEU A 67 3.06 6.93 -4.60
CA LEU A 67 2.50 6.55 -5.89
C LEU A 67 1.59 5.33 -5.77
N ALA A 68 2.02 4.29 -5.04
CA ALA A 68 1.20 3.10 -4.79
C ALA A 68 -0.07 3.43 -4.01
N ALA A 69 0.02 4.27 -2.97
CA ALA A 69 -1.15 4.71 -2.20
C ALA A 69 -2.13 5.53 -3.05
N ALA A 70 -1.64 6.41 -3.93
CA ALA A 70 -2.47 7.17 -4.86
C ALA A 70 -3.19 6.25 -5.88
N ILE A 71 -2.47 5.29 -6.45
CA ILE A 71 -3.04 4.28 -7.35
C ILE A 71 -4.11 3.47 -6.62
N ASN A 72 -3.81 2.99 -5.41
CA ASN A 72 -4.76 2.27 -4.56
C ASN A 72 -5.97 3.13 -4.19
N GLY A 73 -5.79 4.43 -3.97
CA GLY A 73 -6.89 5.37 -3.74
C GLY A 73 -7.89 5.38 -4.90
N ILE A 74 -7.40 5.42 -6.12
CA ILE A 74 -8.24 5.44 -7.33
C ILE A 74 -8.85 4.05 -7.57
N PHE A 75 -8.02 3.04 -7.74
CA PHE A 75 -8.50 1.69 -8.10
C PHE A 75 -9.24 1.02 -6.95
N GLY A 76 -8.81 1.21 -5.69
CA GLY A 76 -9.50 0.69 -4.53
C GLY A 76 -10.90 1.26 -4.35
N LEU A 77 -11.10 2.57 -4.64
CA LEU A 77 -12.42 3.18 -4.68
C LEU A 77 -13.31 2.56 -5.76
N ILE A 78 -12.78 2.39 -6.98
CA ILE A 78 -13.51 1.77 -8.10
C ILE A 78 -13.90 0.34 -7.74
N VAL A 79 -12.96 -0.44 -7.22
CA VAL A 79 -13.21 -1.84 -6.82
C VAL A 79 -14.25 -1.92 -5.70
N ALA A 80 -14.14 -1.08 -4.65
CA ALA A 80 -15.12 -1.02 -3.58
C ALA A 80 -16.52 -0.66 -4.11
N TRP A 81 -16.60 0.31 -5.02
CA TRP A 81 -17.82 0.72 -5.68
C TRP A 81 -18.46 -0.44 -6.44
N VAL A 82 -17.72 -1.09 -7.33
CA VAL A 82 -18.21 -2.21 -8.14
C VAL A 82 -18.66 -3.37 -7.26
N LEU A 83 -17.90 -3.71 -6.22
CA LEU A 83 -18.24 -4.77 -5.30
C LEU A 83 -19.50 -4.50 -4.47
N VAL A 84 -19.86 -3.24 -4.22
CA VAL A 84 -21.06 -2.92 -3.43
C VAL A 84 -22.27 -2.70 -4.33
N ARG A 85 -22.08 -2.01 -5.45
CA ARG A 85 -23.18 -1.49 -6.27
C ARG A 85 -23.59 -2.38 -7.43
N GLU A 86 -22.63 -3.15 -7.99
CA GLU A 86 -22.89 -3.90 -9.19
C GLU A 86 -23.13 -5.40 -8.90
N PRO A 87 -24.27 -5.95 -9.30
CA PRO A 87 -24.50 -7.40 -9.23
C PRO A 87 -23.84 -8.08 -10.44
N PHE A 88 -22.77 -8.84 -10.22
CA PHE A 88 -22.12 -9.62 -11.27
C PHE A 88 -21.78 -11.03 -10.81
N PHE A 89 -21.62 -11.92 -11.79
CA PHE A 89 -21.25 -13.31 -11.52
C PHE A 89 -19.84 -13.40 -10.92
N GLY A 90 -19.68 -14.14 -9.84
CA GLY A 90 -18.39 -14.30 -9.17
C GLY A 90 -18.03 -13.18 -8.16
N ARG A 91 -18.92 -12.22 -7.87
CA ARG A 91 -18.67 -11.12 -6.91
C ARG A 91 -18.06 -11.61 -5.60
N ARG A 92 -18.55 -12.71 -5.02
CA ARG A 92 -18.01 -13.28 -3.76
C ARG A 92 -16.57 -13.76 -3.92
N LEU A 93 -16.22 -14.31 -5.07
CA LEU A 93 -14.86 -14.74 -5.38
C LEU A 93 -13.92 -13.53 -5.50
N PHE A 94 -14.34 -12.50 -6.24
CA PHE A 94 -13.55 -11.26 -6.36
C PHE A 94 -13.39 -10.55 -5.02
N ASP A 95 -14.43 -10.53 -4.19
CA ASP A 95 -14.36 -9.97 -2.84
C ASP A 95 -13.34 -10.72 -1.97
N ALA A 96 -13.33 -12.07 -2.02
CA ALA A 96 -12.33 -12.89 -1.32
C ALA A 96 -10.90 -12.70 -1.88
N LEU A 97 -10.74 -12.51 -3.20
CA LEU A 97 -9.44 -12.29 -3.83
C LEU A 97 -8.78 -10.97 -3.40
N ILE A 98 -9.56 -9.96 -3.00
CA ILE A 98 -9.01 -8.72 -2.48
C ILE A 98 -8.23 -8.95 -1.17
N ASP A 99 -8.63 -9.91 -0.35
CA ASP A 99 -7.94 -10.24 0.89
C ASP A 99 -6.72 -11.15 0.68
N PHE A 100 -6.49 -11.62 -0.54
CA PHE A 100 -5.37 -12.50 -0.87
C PHE A 100 -4.00 -11.95 -0.46
N PRO A 101 -3.70 -10.64 -0.60
CA PRO A 101 -2.44 -10.06 -0.11
C PRO A 101 -2.22 -10.23 1.40
N PHE A 102 -3.28 -10.36 2.19
CA PHE A 102 -3.16 -10.61 3.64
C PHE A 102 -2.84 -12.07 3.96
N ALA A 103 -3.29 -12.99 3.10
CA ALA A 103 -3.06 -14.41 3.28
C ALA A 103 -1.67 -14.87 2.79
N LEU A 104 -1.06 -14.14 1.83
CA LEU A 104 0.24 -14.47 1.28
C LEU A 104 1.38 -13.91 2.15
N PRO A 105 2.41 -14.72 2.47
CA PRO A 105 3.67 -14.20 2.96
C PRO A 105 4.27 -13.22 1.93
N THR A 106 4.69 -12.05 2.39
CA THR A 106 5.16 -10.97 1.49
C THR A 106 6.32 -11.40 0.61
N ALA A 107 7.24 -12.23 1.12
CA ALA A 107 8.33 -12.80 0.33
C ALA A 107 7.83 -13.66 -0.84
N VAL A 108 6.79 -14.48 -0.60
CA VAL A 108 6.18 -15.31 -1.65
C VAL A 108 5.53 -14.44 -2.72
N ALA A 109 4.82 -13.38 -2.32
CA ALA A 109 4.28 -12.41 -3.25
C ALA A 109 5.39 -11.79 -4.12
N GLY A 110 6.50 -11.36 -3.51
CA GLY A 110 7.65 -10.79 -4.23
C GLY A 110 8.25 -11.75 -5.26
N ILE A 111 8.48 -13.01 -4.88
CA ILE A 111 8.99 -14.05 -5.78
C ILE A 111 8.00 -14.29 -6.93
N THR A 112 6.72 -14.41 -6.63
CA THR A 112 5.67 -14.63 -7.64
C THR A 112 5.62 -13.48 -8.63
N PHE A 113 5.58 -12.24 -8.16
CA PHE A 113 5.59 -11.08 -9.05
C PHE A 113 6.90 -10.97 -9.84
N SER A 114 8.04 -11.24 -9.21
CA SER A 114 9.32 -11.27 -9.91
C SER A 114 9.32 -12.27 -11.07
N THR A 115 8.86 -13.49 -10.85
CA THR A 115 8.81 -14.53 -11.89
C THR A 115 7.79 -14.22 -12.99
N LEU A 116 6.63 -13.67 -12.64
CA LEU A 116 5.61 -13.28 -13.61
C LEU A 116 6.06 -12.15 -14.53
N TYR A 117 6.78 -11.16 -13.99
CA TYR A 117 7.24 -9.96 -14.72
C TYR A 117 8.68 -10.06 -15.23
N LEU A 118 9.38 -11.19 -15.08
CA LEU A 118 10.62 -11.44 -15.80
C LEU A 118 10.37 -11.43 -17.31
N LYS A 119 11.42 -11.11 -18.10
CA LYS A 119 11.34 -11.05 -19.57
C LYS A 119 10.84 -12.36 -20.20
N GLY A 120 11.09 -13.51 -19.57
CA GLY A 120 10.55 -14.83 -19.99
C GLY A 120 9.34 -15.28 -19.19
N GLY A 121 8.80 -14.44 -18.28
CA GLY A 121 7.63 -14.75 -17.46
C GLY A 121 6.31 -14.57 -18.23
N TRP A 122 5.22 -15.07 -17.66
CA TRP A 122 3.90 -15.06 -18.31
C TRP A 122 3.41 -13.65 -18.68
N ILE A 123 3.71 -12.65 -17.88
CA ILE A 123 3.32 -11.26 -18.12
C ILE A 123 4.47 -10.49 -18.76
N GLY A 124 5.70 -10.69 -18.28
CA GLY A 124 6.88 -9.99 -18.75
C GLY A 124 7.26 -10.29 -20.21
N GLY A 125 6.91 -11.48 -20.70
CA GLY A 125 7.10 -11.92 -22.09
C GLY A 125 5.79 -12.31 -22.76
N PHE A 126 4.69 -11.65 -22.45
CA PHE A 126 3.36 -12.03 -22.93
C PHE A 126 3.28 -12.04 -24.47
N GLY A 127 3.86 -11.03 -25.13
CA GLY A 127 3.93 -10.97 -26.58
C GLY A 127 4.72 -12.11 -27.20
N ASP A 128 5.85 -12.45 -26.61
CA ASP A 128 6.68 -13.57 -27.07
C ASP A 128 5.95 -14.92 -26.89
N HIS A 129 5.21 -15.11 -25.81
CA HIS A 129 4.38 -16.31 -25.61
C HIS A 129 3.25 -16.42 -26.64
N LEU A 130 2.59 -15.31 -26.99
CA LEU A 130 1.58 -15.29 -28.03
C LEU A 130 2.17 -15.66 -29.39
N VAL A 131 3.35 -15.11 -29.75
CA VAL A 131 4.05 -15.44 -30.99
C VAL A 131 4.45 -16.92 -31.03
N ALA A 132 4.99 -17.46 -29.92
CA ALA A 132 5.35 -18.86 -29.82
C ALA A 132 4.13 -19.78 -30.00
N GLY A 133 3.01 -19.44 -29.37
CA GLY A 133 1.74 -20.17 -29.51
C GLY A 133 1.19 -20.14 -30.94
N ALA A 134 1.23 -18.96 -31.57
CA ALA A 134 0.79 -18.80 -32.96
C ALA A 134 1.68 -19.59 -33.94
N ASN A 135 3.01 -19.57 -33.77
CA ASN A 135 3.94 -20.35 -34.56
C ASN A 135 3.80 -21.85 -34.35
N PHE A 136 3.50 -22.29 -33.12
CA PHE A 136 3.19 -23.71 -32.83
C PHE A 136 1.93 -24.18 -33.60
N LEU A 137 0.87 -23.38 -33.59
CA LEU A 137 -0.35 -23.70 -34.36
C LEU A 137 -0.12 -23.65 -35.87
N ALA A 138 0.60 -22.63 -36.35
CA ALA A 138 0.97 -22.49 -37.76
C ALA A 138 1.87 -23.64 -38.26
N GLY A 139 2.76 -24.17 -37.39
CA GLY A 139 3.58 -25.33 -37.70
C GLY A 139 2.78 -26.61 -37.99
N ARG A 140 1.56 -26.75 -37.42
CA ARG A 140 0.65 -27.87 -37.72
C ARG A 140 0.07 -27.79 -39.13
N VAL A 141 0.08 -26.62 -39.76
CA VAL A 141 -0.38 -26.41 -41.13
C VAL A 141 0.77 -26.08 -42.10
N GLY A 142 2.02 -26.41 -41.72
CA GLY A 142 3.17 -26.31 -42.59
C GLY A 142 3.94 -24.98 -42.60
N HIS A 143 3.58 -24.04 -41.67
CA HIS A 143 4.20 -22.72 -41.58
C HIS A 143 4.81 -22.42 -40.19
N PRO A 144 5.87 -23.14 -39.77
CA PRO A 144 6.36 -23.10 -38.38
C PRO A 144 6.97 -21.78 -37.92
N HIS A 145 7.19 -20.81 -38.80
CA HIS A 145 7.79 -19.50 -38.50
C HIS A 145 6.98 -18.37 -39.13
N LEU A 146 5.66 -18.37 -38.97
CA LEU A 146 4.78 -17.38 -39.57
C LEU A 146 5.03 -15.97 -39.00
N PHE A 147 5.35 -15.88 -37.71
CA PHE A 147 5.65 -14.63 -37.05
C PHE A 147 7.10 -14.62 -36.55
N PRO A 148 7.85 -13.53 -36.79
CA PRO A 148 9.20 -13.39 -36.23
C PRO A 148 9.15 -13.25 -34.71
N SER A 149 10.20 -13.72 -34.02
CA SER A 149 10.35 -13.50 -32.58
C SER A 149 10.34 -12.00 -32.30
N GLY A 150 9.60 -11.57 -31.27
CA GLY A 150 9.44 -10.16 -30.92
C GLY A 150 8.40 -9.39 -31.75
N ALA A 151 7.65 -10.04 -32.66
CA ALA A 151 6.61 -9.38 -33.46
C ALA A 151 5.55 -8.66 -32.57
N LEU A 152 5.31 -9.17 -31.37
CA LEU A 152 4.37 -8.60 -30.40
C LEU A 152 5.07 -8.10 -29.12
N SER A 153 6.36 -7.73 -29.22
CA SER A 153 7.14 -7.26 -28.05
C SER A 153 6.57 -6.01 -27.37
N PHE A 154 5.70 -5.25 -28.04
CA PHE A 154 4.96 -4.14 -27.44
C PHE A 154 3.93 -4.61 -26.38
N LEU A 155 3.61 -5.91 -26.32
CA LEU A 155 2.79 -6.53 -25.28
C LEU A 155 3.61 -7.12 -24.14
N ASP A 156 4.93 -7.01 -24.19
CA ASP A 156 5.80 -7.46 -23.11
C ASP A 156 5.88 -6.41 -22.01
N PHE A 157 5.73 -6.84 -20.77
CA PHE A 157 5.78 -5.98 -19.59
C PHE A 157 6.85 -6.45 -18.60
N PRO A 158 8.16 -6.38 -18.94
CA PRO A 158 9.23 -6.88 -18.10
C PRO A 158 9.54 -5.89 -16.95
N PHE A 159 8.67 -5.83 -15.96
CA PHE A 159 8.80 -4.91 -14.82
C PHE A 159 9.62 -5.50 -13.66
N SER A 160 10.01 -6.77 -13.70
CA SER A 160 10.94 -7.34 -12.72
C SER A 160 12.28 -6.61 -12.78
N ASN A 161 12.92 -6.44 -11.64
CA ASN A 161 14.16 -5.70 -11.47
C ASN A 161 14.09 -4.21 -11.85
N THR A 162 12.90 -3.61 -11.79
CA THR A 162 12.66 -2.19 -12.06
C THR A 162 11.97 -1.49 -10.88
N ASN A 163 12.07 -0.16 -10.85
CA ASN A 163 11.31 0.63 -9.87
C ASN A 163 9.79 0.55 -10.10
N VAL A 164 9.35 0.26 -11.33
CA VAL A 164 7.94 0.02 -11.65
C VAL A 164 7.44 -1.26 -10.99
N GLY A 165 8.26 -2.33 -11.00
CA GLY A 165 7.95 -3.57 -10.30
C GLY A 165 7.75 -3.36 -8.80
N ILE A 166 8.55 -2.49 -8.17
CA ILE A 166 8.36 -2.11 -6.76
C ILE A 166 6.96 -1.50 -6.57
N VAL A 167 6.55 -0.55 -7.40
CA VAL A 167 5.24 0.10 -7.30
C VAL A 167 4.10 -0.91 -7.48
N ILE A 168 4.22 -1.83 -8.45
CA ILE A 168 3.19 -2.87 -8.72
C ILE A 168 2.97 -3.73 -7.48
N VAL A 169 4.04 -4.20 -6.85
CA VAL A 169 3.95 -5.01 -5.62
C VAL A 169 3.36 -4.20 -4.47
N LEU A 170 3.75 -2.95 -4.29
CA LEU A 170 3.18 -2.08 -3.26
C LEU A 170 1.69 -1.79 -3.49
N VAL A 171 1.27 -1.65 -4.75
CA VAL A 171 -0.15 -1.54 -5.12
C VAL A 171 -0.90 -2.80 -4.72
N PHE A 172 -0.38 -3.98 -5.07
CA PHE A 172 -1.00 -5.25 -4.71
C PHE A 172 -1.18 -5.38 -3.19
N VAL A 173 -0.12 -5.11 -2.41
CA VAL A 173 -0.15 -5.23 -0.95
C VAL A 173 -1.06 -4.17 -0.30
N GLY A 174 -1.17 -2.99 -0.91
CA GLY A 174 -1.91 -1.86 -0.37
C GLY A 174 -3.41 -1.82 -0.76
N LEU A 175 -3.81 -2.50 -1.84
CA LEU A 175 -5.17 -2.45 -2.38
C LEU A 175 -6.28 -2.79 -1.37
N PRO A 176 -6.14 -3.87 -0.57
CA PRO A 176 -7.19 -4.25 0.37
C PRO A 176 -7.50 -3.15 1.40
N PHE A 177 -6.53 -2.35 1.79
CA PHE A 177 -6.74 -1.31 2.81
C PHE A 177 -7.75 -0.26 2.35
N VAL A 178 -7.66 0.20 1.10
CA VAL A 178 -8.62 1.17 0.56
C VAL A 178 -9.99 0.53 0.35
N VAL A 179 -10.03 -0.68 -0.21
CA VAL A 179 -11.30 -1.37 -0.46
C VAL A 179 -12.04 -1.62 0.86
N ARG A 180 -11.37 -2.18 1.88
CA ARG A 180 -11.98 -2.56 3.15
C ARG A 180 -12.37 -1.38 4.04
N THR A 181 -11.80 -0.19 3.84
CA THR A 181 -12.25 1.02 4.54
C THR A 181 -13.45 1.69 3.86
N VAL A 182 -13.53 1.64 2.54
CA VAL A 182 -14.62 2.29 1.78
C VAL A 182 -15.86 1.41 1.69
N GLN A 183 -15.68 0.09 1.53
CA GLN A 183 -16.76 -0.86 1.30
C GLN A 183 -17.87 -0.83 2.38
N PRO A 184 -17.58 -0.81 3.70
CA PRO A 184 -18.63 -0.75 4.72
C PRO A 184 -19.46 0.52 4.62
N VAL A 185 -18.84 1.68 4.40
CA VAL A 185 -19.54 2.96 4.28
C VAL A 185 -20.48 2.96 3.08
N LEU A 186 -20.07 2.36 1.95
CA LEU A 186 -20.93 2.20 0.79
C LEU A 186 -22.06 1.19 1.02
N GLN A 187 -21.86 0.16 1.87
CA GLN A 187 -22.89 -0.82 2.21
C GLN A 187 -23.96 -0.26 3.14
N GLU A 188 -23.55 0.61 4.07
CA GLU A 188 -24.45 1.30 5.01
C GLU A 188 -25.16 2.50 4.40
N TRP A 189 -24.83 2.86 3.14
CA TRP A 189 -25.40 4.01 2.47
C TRP A 189 -26.89 3.82 2.15
N ASP A 190 -27.71 4.79 2.58
CA ASP A 190 -29.14 4.80 2.31
C ASP A 190 -29.43 5.29 0.88
N PRO A 191 -30.06 4.47 0.02
CA PRO A 191 -30.43 4.85 -1.33
C PRO A 191 -31.40 6.06 -1.42
N GLU A 192 -32.09 6.41 -0.35
CA GLU A 192 -33.02 7.55 -0.32
C GLU A 192 -32.31 8.88 -0.66
N TYR A 193 -31.07 9.06 -0.23
CA TYR A 193 -30.29 10.27 -0.59
C TYR A 193 -30.03 10.39 -2.10
N GLU A 194 -29.83 9.29 -2.79
CA GLU A 194 -29.65 9.28 -4.25
C GLU A 194 -30.96 9.57 -4.97
N GLN A 195 -32.08 8.99 -4.48
CA GLN A 195 -33.40 9.24 -5.03
C GLN A 195 -33.82 10.70 -4.85
N ALA A 196 -33.55 11.29 -3.69
CA ALA A 196 -33.77 12.71 -3.44
C ALA A 196 -32.96 13.59 -4.41
N ALA A 197 -31.67 13.29 -4.59
CA ALA A 197 -30.82 14.00 -5.55
C ALA A 197 -31.33 13.91 -6.98
N HIS A 198 -31.77 12.72 -7.41
CA HIS A 198 -32.36 12.52 -8.74
C HIS A 198 -33.67 13.29 -8.90
N SER A 199 -34.52 13.34 -7.86
CA SER A 199 -35.78 14.12 -7.86
C SER A 199 -35.53 15.62 -8.04
N LEU A 200 -34.37 16.11 -7.59
CA LEU A 200 -33.90 17.48 -7.78
C LEU A 200 -33.18 17.70 -9.13
N GLY A 201 -33.18 16.71 -10.03
CA GLY A 201 -32.59 16.80 -11.36
C GLY A 201 -31.08 16.52 -11.41
N ALA A 202 -30.48 15.99 -10.35
CA ALA A 202 -29.06 15.61 -10.38
C ALA A 202 -28.85 14.35 -11.24
N ASN A 203 -27.87 14.38 -12.12
CA ASN A 203 -27.41 13.18 -12.83
C ASN A 203 -26.47 12.34 -11.94
N GLY A 204 -26.17 11.10 -12.35
CA GLY A 204 -25.35 10.17 -11.56
C GLY A 204 -23.98 10.72 -11.16
N PHE A 205 -23.30 11.49 -12.04
CA PHE A 205 -22.01 12.11 -11.73
C PHE A 205 -22.12 13.22 -10.69
N ILE A 206 -23.19 14.05 -10.78
CA ILE A 206 -23.46 15.11 -9.79
C ILE A 206 -23.80 14.47 -8.45
N THR A 207 -24.64 13.42 -8.43
CA THR A 207 -24.98 12.65 -7.23
C THR A 207 -23.74 12.06 -6.59
N PHE A 208 -22.90 11.39 -7.36
CA PHE A 208 -21.64 10.86 -6.85
C PHE A 208 -20.78 11.96 -6.22
N ARG A 209 -20.50 13.03 -6.98
CA ARG A 209 -19.54 14.06 -6.54
C ARG A 209 -20.03 14.90 -5.37
N ARG A 210 -21.34 15.19 -5.28
CA ARG A 210 -21.91 16.14 -4.29
C ARG A 210 -22.58 15.45 -3.11
N VAL A 211 -22.99 14.19 -3.26
CA VAL A 211 -23.76 13.48 -2.23
C VAL A 211 -22.94 12.31 -1.70
N ILE A 212 -22.52 11.37 -2.56
CA ILE A 212 -21.87 10.13 -2.11
C ILE A 212 -20.41 10.37 -1.73
N PHE A 213 -19.62 10.99 -2.61
CA PHE A 213 -18.18 11.13 -2.41
C PHE A 213 -17.80 11.91 -1.13
N PRO A 214 -18.46 13.02 -0.77
CA PRO A 214 -18.17 13.70 0.50
C PRO A 214 -18.35 12.80 1.72
N GLU A 215 -19.32 11.90 1.72
CA GLU A 215 -19.58 10.99 2.83
C GLU A 215 -18.54 9.88 2.94
N ILE A 216 -18.16 9.28 1.81
CA ILE A 216 -17.12 8.23 1.80
C ILE A 216 -15.69 8.80 1.91
N PHE A 217 -15.51 10.11 1.71
CA PHE A 217 -14.19 10.75 1.67
C PHE A 217 -13.33 10.48 2.91
N PRO A 218 -13.84 10.55 4.16
CA PRO A 218 -13.03 10.23 5.33
C PRO A 218 -12.54 8.78 5.35
N ALA A 219 -13.40 7.83 4.99
CA ALA A 219 -13.03 6.41 4.93
C ALA A 219 -12.02 6.14 3.79
N TRP A 220 -12.23 6.78 2.64
CA TRP A 220 -11.30 6.71 1.51
C TRP A 220 -9.91 7.25 1.86
N LEU A 221 -9.85 8.39 2.55
CA LEU A 221 -8.59 8.99 2.98
C LEU A 221 -7.88 8.14 4.04
N SER A 222 -8.63 7.56 4.98
CA SER A 222 -8.10 6.59 5.95
C SER A 222 -7.53 5.36 5.25
N GLY A 223 -8.20 4.84 4.23
CA GLY A 223 -7.72 3.72 3.42
C GLY A 223 -6.40 4.02 2.71
N ILE A 224 -6.27 5.21 2.12
CA ILE A 224 -5.03 5.68 1.50
C ILE A 224 -3.91 5.79 2.54
N ALA A 225 -4.21 6.33 3.73
CA ALA A 225 -3.24 6.45 4.82
C ALA A 225 -2.71 5.08 5.26
N LEU A 226 -3.60 4.10 5.41
CA LEU A 226 -3.23 2.72 5.76
C LEU A 226 -2.42 2.05 4.65
N ALA A 227 -2.82 2.21 3.39
CA ALA A 227 -2.07 1.69 2.25
C ALA A 227 -0.65 2.29 2.17
N PHE A 228 -0.51 3.61 2.40
CA PHE A 228 0.77 4.28 2.49
C PHE A 228 1.63 3.76 3.65
N ALA A 229 1.05 3.67 4.86
CA ALA A 229 1.76 3.17 6.04
C ALA A 229 2.26 1.73 5.84
N ARG A 230 1.44 0.91 5.16
CA ARG A 230 1.84 -0.46 4.81
C ARG A 230 2.96 -0.49 3.78
N ALA A 231 2.90 0.37 2.75
CA ALA A 231 3.86 0.42 1.67
C ALA A 231 5.25 0.89 2.13
N ILE A 232 5.33 1.86 3.04
CA ILE A 232 6.60 2.46 3.47
C ILE A 232 7.49 1.48 4.24
N GLY A 233 6.89 0.52 4.96
CA GLY A 233 7.59 -0.51 5.72
C GLY A 233 7.74 -1.84 4.96
N GLU A 234 7.36 -1.90 3.68
CA GLU A 234 7.43 -3.14 2.93
C GLU A 234 8.87 -3.49 2.55
N TYR A 235 9.31 -4.68 2.98
CA TYR A 235 10.64 -5.22 2.70
C TYR A 235 10.54 -6.54 1.92
N GLY A 236 9.74 -7.50 2.45
CA GLY A 236 9.77 -8.88 2.01
C GLY A 236 9.43 -9.08 0.53
N SER A 237 8.45 -8.36 0.00
CA SER A 237 8.08 -8.47 -1.41
C SER A 237 9.00 -7.66 -2.32
N VAL A 238 9.45 -6.50 -1.87
CA VAL A 238 10.27 -5.59 -2.67
C VAL A 238 11.67 -6.15 -2.90
N ILE A 239 12.28 -6.82 -1.92
CA ILE A 239 13.64 -7.37 -2.06
C ILE A 239 13.77 -8.38 -3.21
N PHE A 240 12.69 -9.10 -3.53
CA PHE A 240 12.69 -10.10 -4.60
C PHE A 240 12.35 -9.54 -5.99
N ILE A 241 11.62 -8.42 -6.06
CA ILE A 241 11.24 -7.82 -7.35
C ILE A 241 12.17 -6.70 -7.78
N ALA A 242 12.89 -6.07 -6.84
CA ALA A 242 13.83 -5.00 -7.12
C ALA A 242 15.20 -5.54 -7.54
N SER A 243 15.94 -4.76 -8.33
CA SER A 243 17.35 -5.09 -8.69
C SER A 243 18.33 -4.85 -7.54
N ASN A 244 17.92 -4.18 -6.48
CA ASN A 244 18.71 -3.90 -5.27
C ASN A 244 20.06 -3.20 -5.53
N ILE A 245 20.14 -2.39 -6.61
CA ILE A 245 21.35 -1.65 -6.97
C ILE A 245 21.51 -0.43 -6.05
N PRO A 246 22.69 -0.27 -5.37
CA PRO A 246 22.94 0.88 -4.51
C PRO A 246 22.69 2.22 -5.22
N GLY A 247 21.98 3.13 -4.54
CA GLY A 247 21.66 4.45 -5.05
C GLY A 247 20.62 4.50 -6.19
N LYS A 248 20.07 3.34 -6.64
CA LYS A 248 19.09 3.27 -7.74
C LYS A 248 17.78 2.58 -7.35
N SER A 249 17.85 1.38 -6.76
CA SER A 249 16.68 0.54 -6.53
C SER A 249 16.64 -0.11 -5.14
N GLN A 250 17.51 0.33 -4.23
CA GLN A 250 17.44 -0.06 -2.82
C GLN A 250 16.42 0.80 -2.08
N ILE A 251 15.58 0.13 -1.29
CA ILE A 251 14.60 0.77 -0.39
C ILE A 251 15.19 0.96 1.01
N VAL A 252 14.59 1.86 1.82
CA VAL A 252 15.08 2.14 3.18
C VAL A 252 15.08 0.91 4.08
N PRO A 253 14.06 0.03 4.12
CA PRO A 253 14.14 -1.20 4.90
C PRO A 253 15.33 -2.09 4.53
N LEU A 254 15.71 -2.16 3.26
CA LEU A 254 16.91 -2.88 2.82
C LEU A 254 18.19 -2.19 3.32
N GLN A 255 18.26 -0.87 3.30
CA GLN A 255 19.41 -0.13 3.87
C GLN A 255 19.61 -0.42 5.35
N ILE A 256 18.51 -0.51 6.12
CA ILE A 256 18.57 -0.89 7.54
C ILE A 256 19.19 -2.28 7.69
N VAL A 257 18.76 -3.26 6.88
CA VAL A 257 19.31 -4.63 6.94
C VAL A 257 20.78 -4.64 6.56
N ILE A 258 21.17 -3.95 5.48
CA ILE A 258 22.59 -3.86 5.07
C ILE A 258 23.45 -3.27 6.21
N LYS A 259 23.00 -2.19 6.85
CA LYS A 259 23.73 -1.60 7.97
C LYS A 259 23.82 -2.53 9.20
N LEU A 260 22.82 -3.37 9.42
CA LEU A 260 22.87 -4.40 10.46
C LEU A 260 23.86 -5.50 10.11
N ASP A 261 23.92 -5.95 8.86
CA ASP A 261 24.87 -6.96 8.37
C ASP A 261 26.32 -6.44 8.40
N GLU A 262 26.50 -5.13 8.23
CA GLU A 262 27.78 -4.44 8.40
C GLU A 262 28.16 -4.20 9.86
N PHE A 263 27.37 -4.67 10.84
CA PHE A 263 27.52 -4.41 12.27
C PHE A 263 27.45 -2.92 12.65
N GLN A 264 26.90 -2.07 11.80
CA GLN A 264 26.69 -0.62 12.03
C GLN A 264 25.31 -0.37 12.66
N THR A 265 25.02 -1.02 13.78
CA THR A 265 23.69 -1.03 14.41
C THR A 265 23.17 0.38 14.72
N SER A 266 24.04 1.29 15.18
CA SER A 266 23.62 2.68 15.49
C SER A 266 23.21 3.46 14.24
N GLN A 267 23.85 3.24 13.09
CA GLN A 267 23.47 3.85 11.81
C GLN A 267 22.15 3.22 11.30
N ALA A 268 22.00 1.90 11.41
CA ALA A 268 20.77 1.21 11.06
C ALA A 268 19.57 1.77 11.86
N THR A 269 19.73 1.95 13.18
CA THR A 269 18.68 2.52 14.03
C THR A 269 18.39 3.98 13.71
N ALA A 270 19.40 4.79 13.35
CA ALA A 270 19.23 6.17 12.92
C ALA A 270 18.36 6.25 11.66
N ILE A 271 18.63 5.43 10.64
CA ILE A 271 17.81 5.33 9.42
C ILE A 271 16.37 4.93 9.78
N GLY A 272 16.21 3.95 10.69
CA GLY A 272 14.90 3.49 11.16
C GLY A 272 14.12 4.58 11.91
N VAL A 273 14.75 5.35 12.79
CA VAL A 273 14.13 6.48 13.52
C VAL A 273 13.65 7.54 12.53
N VAL A 274 14.48 7.93 11.56
CA VAL A 274 14.10 8.94 10.56
C VAL A 274 12.94 8.44 9.70
N LEU A 275 12.96 7.17 9.26
CA LEU A 275 11.85 6.57 8.52
C LEU A 275 10.55 6.61 9.34
N LEU A 276 10.62 6.23 10.61
CA LEU A 276 9.48 6.25 11.53
C LEU A 276 8.93 7.67 11.72
N LEU A 277 9.80 8.66 11.92
CA LEU A 277 9.38 10.06 12.08
C LEU A 277 8.71 10.59 10.82
N ILE A 278 9.27 10.33 9.64
CA ILE A 278 8.66 10.73 8.36
C ILE A 278 7.31 10.06 8.17
N SER A 279 7.22 8.75 8.44
CA SER A 279 5.96 7.99 8.35
C SER A 279 4.91 8.57 9.29
N LEU A 280 5.29 8.85 10.54
CA LEU A 280 4.39 9.44 11.53
C LEU A 280 3.91 10.83 11.10
N LEU A 281 4.80 11.68 10.60
CA LEU A 281 4.44 13.02 10.12
C LEU A 281 3.44 12.95 8.95
N VAL A 282 3.66 12.06 7.99
CA VAL A 282 2.73 11.88 6.86
C VAL A 282 1.37 11.37 7.34
N LEU A 283 1.36 10.37 8.25
CA LEU A 283 0.12 9.86 8.83
C LEU A 283 -0.62 10.94 9.63
N LEU A 284 0.08 11.73 10.43
CA LEU A 284 -0.51 12.85 11.17
C LEU A 284 -1.10 13.90 10.23
N ALA A 285 -0.43 14.20 9.11
CA ALA A 285 -0.95 15.11 8.10
C ALA A 285 -2.24 14.59 7.47
N ILE A 286 -2.29 13.30 7.07
CA ILE A 286 -3.48 12.67 6.50
C ILE A 286 -4.63 12.66 7.51
N ASN A 287 -4.37 12.22 8.75
CA ASN A 287 -5.38 12.21 9.83
C ASN A 287 -5.87 13.61 10.19
N GLY A 288 -4.98 14.62 10.09
CA GLY A 288 -5.36 16.02 10.28
C GLY A 288 -6.34 16.51 9.21
N ILE A 289 -6.14 16.13 7.95
CA ILE A 289 -7.05 16.44 6.84
C ILE A 289 -8.40 15.74 7.07
N GLU A 290 -8.38 14.46 7.49
CA GLU A 290 -9.60 13.70 7.81
C GLU A 290 -10.41 14.36 8.93
N PHE A 291 -9.74 14.70 10.02
CA PHE A 291 -10.38 15.37 11.16
C PHE A 291 -11.02 16.72 10.77
N TRP A 292 -10.32 17.52 9.95
CA TRP A 292 -10.85 18.77 9.46
C TRP A 292 -12.05 18.58 8.53
N SER A 293 -12.00 17.57 7.64
CA SER A 293 -13.13 17.20 6.77
C SER A 293 -14.37 16.82 7.59
N ARG A 294 -14.24 15.95 8.59
CA ARG A 294 -15.34 15.53 9.49
C ARG A 294 -15.94 16.71 10.27
N ARG A 295 -15.13 17.68 10.70
CA ARG A 295 -15.62 18.89 11.36
C ARG A 295 -16.48 19.75 10.46
N ARG A 296 -16.08 19.89 9.18
CA ARG A 296 -16.87 20.66 8.20
C ARG A 296 -18.23 20.03 7.92
N GLN A 297 -18.30 18.71 7.80
CA GLN A 297 -19.56 17.99 7.59
C GLN A 297 -20.54 18.22 8.76
N ARG A 298 -20.06 18.16 10.01
CA ARG A 298 -20.89 18.41 11.21
C ARG A 298 -21.34 19.87 11.37
N ALA A 299 -20.67 20.82 10.73
CA ALA A 299 -21.05 22.23 10.79
C ALA A 299 -22.11 22.62 9.75
N VAL A 300 -22.36 21.75 8.77
CA VAL A 300 -23.33 21.96 7.66
C VAL A 300 -24.62 21.13 7.88
N ALA A 301 -24.56 20.11 8.74
CA ALA A 301 -25.71 19.32 9.19
C ALA A 301 -26.34 19.95 10.44
#